data_5d1b63d932f47e2bcaf53f20bdc31fd9
#
_entry.id   5d1b63d932f47e2bcaf53f20bdc31fd9
#
_cell.length_a   1.000
_cell.length_b   1.000
_cell.length_c   1.000
_cell.angle_alpha   90.00
_cell.angle_beta   90.00
_cell.angle_gamma   90.00
#
_symmetry.space_group_name_H-M   'P 1'
#
loop_
_entity.id
_entity.type
_entity.pdbx_description
1 polymer ?
#
loop_
_entity_poly.entity_id
_entity_poly.type
_entity_poly.pdbx_seq_one_letter_code
_entity_poly.pdbx_strand_id
1 'polypeptide(L)'
;MKIKNIHIEEFNGLENLDINFESEGKVLDLIVLAGINGSGKTRVLESIRYWFEMFRSKAVNVELFYEENEIEVLESLMNNEGLTEIEKEAQKDIEFTDCLRNIKFYNYDYIENRNYNSKIISRSFEKLKIFPKIIYVPTEINFEEIKKAQTNLKKEYSFINIVDSYEIKDIPSYIATRISKVANEEENLTMGQVRKKVFAEINGIFEILELDVKLSEISKDENSMPIFTDSSGKKFGINELSSGEKQLFLRTLAIKMLEPENSIIMIDEPELSLHPKWQQKIIDVYKKIGKNNQIILATHSPHILGSVEKESIILLVKNKNGVVEVRTGENFGNSYGQTMERILEDIMGLETDRNPSVHELLNQVKEMVRNDNYENSEFERKYSKIKNILGEDDRDLFLVDMDLQIKKGRKNAESR
;
A
#
# COMPACT_ATOMS: atom_id res chain seq x y z
N MET A 1 11.02 -8.51 11.11
CA MET A 1 11.91 -7.42 10.64
C MET A 1 11.05 -6.22 10.25
N LYS A 2 11.35 -5.02 10.77
CA LYS A 2 10.65 -3.76 10.49
C LYS A 2 11.67 -2.63 10.34
N ILE A 3 11.35 -1.60 9.57
CA ILE A 3 12.14 -0.36 9.53
C ILE A 3 11.71 0.51 10.69
N LYS A 4 12.67 1.01 11.45
CA LYS A 4 12.47 1.91 12.56
C LYS A 4 12.61 3.37 12.14
N ASN A 5 13.69 3.68 11.42
CA ASN A 5 13.91 5.00 10.84
C ASN A 5 14.71 4.94 9.54
N ILE A 6 14.69 6.02 8.77
CA ILE A 6 15.46 6.20 7.54
C ILE A 6 16.09 7.59 7.58
N HIS A 7 17.38 7.64 7.26
CA HIS A 7 18.10 8.86 6.96
C HIS A 7 18.54 8.86 5.50
N ILE A 8 18.12 9.86 4.73
CA ILE A 8 18.50 10.05 3.33
C ILE A 8 19.40 11.27 3.26
N GLU A 9 20.72 11.07 3.06
CA GLU A 9 21.65 12.17 2.87
C GLU A 9 21.44 12.82 1.51
N GLU A 10 21.43 11.99 0.44
CA GLU A 10 21.12 12.43 -0.93
C GLU A 10 20.64 11.25 -1.79
N PHE A 11 19.42 11.30 -2.29
CA PHE A 11 18.87 10.28 -3.18
C PHE A 11 17.81 10.85 -4.12
N ASN A 12 18.06 10.87 -5.43
CA ASN A 12 17.11 11.30 -6.47
C ASN A 12 16.40 12.63 -6.16
N GLY A 13 17.14 13.61 -5.60
CA GLY A 13 16.60 14.93 -5.24
C GLY A 13 15.82 14.94 -3.92
N LEU A 14 15.99 13.93 -3.07
CA LEU A 14 15.74 14.01 -1.63
C LEU A 14 17.08 14.30 -0.96
N GLU A 15 17.12 15.27 -0.06
CA GLU A 15 18.33 15.72 0.61
C GLU A 15 18.06 15.92 2.11
N ASN A 16 18.96 15.40 2.95
CA ASN A 16 18.94 15.57 4.41
C ASN A 16 17.56 15.27 5.02
N LEU A 17 16.97 14.12 4.66
CA LEU A 17 15.61 13.75 5.06
C LEU A 17 15.66 12.66 6.12
N ASP A 18 15.13 12.93 7.29
CA ASP A 18 14.94 11.98 8.38
C ASP A 18 13.47 11.58 8.48
N ILE A 19 13.19 10.27 8.47
CA ILE A 19 11.84 9.73 8.58
C ILE A 19 11.84 8.69 9.69
N ASN A 20 11.07 8.93 10.74
CA ASN A 20 10.88 8.02 11.87
C ASN A 20 9.57 7.24 11.69
N PHE A 21 9.64 5.92 11.83
CA PHE A 21 8.50 4.99 11.76
C PHE A 21 8.07 4.48 13.15
N GLU A 22 8.32 5.27 14.19
CA GLU A 22 7.88 5.00 15.55
C GLU A 22 6.80 5.97 15.99
N SER A 23 5.89 5.49 16.81
CA SER A 23 4.96 6.31 17.57
C SER A 23 4.86 5.75 18.99
N GLU A 24 4.92 6.62 19.99
CA GLU A 24 4.87 6.25 21.42
C GLU A 24 5.87 5.14 21.81
N GLY A 25 7.06 5.13 21.20
CA GLY A 25 8.12 4.15 21.45
C GLY A 25 7.88 2.77 20.84
N LYS A 26 6.94 2.63 19.90
CA LYS A 26 6.67 1.39 19.17
C LYS A 26 6.90 1.60 17.69
N VAL A 27 7.58 0.65 17.05
CA VAL A 27 7.72 0.63 15.59
C VAL A 27 6.35 0.30 14.96
N LEU A 28 5.93 1.13 14.02
CA LEU A 28 4.63 1.02 13.36
C LEU A 28 4.60 -0.16 12.37
N ASP A 29 3.48 -0.87 12.35
CA ASP A 29 3.20 -1.93 11.37
C ASP A 29 2.63 -1.38 10.05
N LEU A 30 2.07 -0.19 10.10
CA LEU A 30 1.51 0.50 8.95
C LEU A 30 2.05 1.92 8.88
N ILE A 31 2.63 2.27 7.74
CA ILE A 31 3.13 3.61 7.42
C ILE A 31 2.47 4.06 6.12
N VAL A 32 1.92 5.26 6.12
CA VAL A 32 1.32 5.88 4.94
C VAL A 32 2.09 7.15 4.60
N LEU A 33 2.94 7.07 3.59
CA LEU A 33 3.63 8.23 3.02
C LEU A 33 2.64 9.01 2.17
N ALA A 34 2.23 10.17 2.66
CA ALA A 34 1.26 11.04 2.02
C ALA A 34 1.91 12.27 1.37
N GLY A 35 1.22 12.91 0.46
CA GLY A 35 1.64 14.17 -0.16
C GLY A 35 1.16 14.31 -1.59
N ILE A 36 1.25 15.52 -2.11
CA ILE A 36 0.89 15.82 -3.50
C ILE A 36 1.83 15.14 -4.50
N ASN A 37 1.44 15.10 -5.77
CA ASN A 37 2.30 14.55 -6.82
C ASN A 37 3.65 15.28 -6.86
N GLY A 38 4.73 14.51 -6.98
CA GLY A 38 6.09 15.04 -6.96
C GLY A 38 6.66 15.41 -5.58
N SER A 39 5.95 15.14 -4.47
CA SER A 39 6.46 15.37 -3.11
C SER A 39 7.61 14.43 -2.69
N GLY A 40 7.85 13.35 -3.43
CA GLY A 40 8.97 12.44 -3.15
C GLY A 40 8.56 11.08 -2.57
N LYS A 41 7.27 10.76 -2.43
CA LYS A 41 6.78 9.49 -1.87
C LYS A 41 7.43 8.25 -2.50
N THR A 42 7.30 8.11 -3.82
CA THR A 42 7.93 7.01 -4.59
C THR A 42 9.44 6.96 -4.37
N ARG A 43 10.12 8.12 -4.34
CA ARG A 43 11.57 8.20 -4.13
C ARG A 43 11.98 7.70 -2.75
N VAL A 44 11.15 7.91 -1.71
CA VAL A 44 11.38 7.32 -0.38
C VAL A 44 11.27 5.79 -0.46
N LEU A 45 10.25 5.23 -1.11
CA LEU A 45 10.15 3.77 -1.29
C LEU A 45 11.33 3.22 -2.09
N GLU A 46 11.73 3.90 -3.15
CA GLU A 46 12.91 3.53 -3.96
C GLU A 46 14.21 3.62 -3.16
N SER A 47 14.37 4.62 -2.28
CA SER A 47 15.56 4.75 -1.43
C SER A 47 15.69 3.59 -0.44
N ILE A 48 14.55 3.14 0.14
CA ILE A 48 14.49 1.95 0.98
C ILE A 48 14.93 0.72 0.17
N ARG A 49 14.31 0.51 -0.99
CA ARG A 49 14.66 -0.61 -1.88
C ARG A 49 16.14 -0.56 -2.26
N TYR A 50 16.64 0.60 -2.67
CA TYR A 50 18.04 0.81 -3.01
C TYR A 50 18.99 0.43 -1.88
N TRP A 51 18.67 0.82 -0.63
CA TRP A 51 19.49 0.46 0.53
C TRP A 51 19.56 -1.07 0.73
N PHE A 52 18.44 -1.78 0.53
CA PHE A 52 18.45 -3.25 0.61
C PHE A 52 19.16 -3.92 -0.58
N GLU A 53 19.18 -3.31 -1.76
CA GLU A 53 19.88 -3.82 -2.95
C GLU A 53 21.40 -3.56 -2.91
N MET A 54 21.77 -2.38 -2.42
CA MET A 54 23.17 -1.93 -2.41
C MET A 54 23.79 -2.09 -1.03
N PHE A 55 24.92 -2.79 -1.02
CA PHE A 55 25.69 -2.97 0.20
C PHE A 55 26.33 -1.63 0.61
N ARG A 56 25.95 -1.06 1.79
CA ARG A 56 26.55 0.16 2.38
C ARG A 56 26.48 1.40 1.48
N SER A 57 25.26 1.85 1.16
CA SER A 57 25.10 3.17 0.57
C SER A 57 25.40 4.25 1.61
N LYS A 58 26.24 5.23 1.27
CA LYS A 58 26.37 6.46 2.10
C LYS A 58 25.19 7.40 1.91
N ALA A 59 24.46 7.23 0.80
CA ALA A 59 23.35 8.10 0.43
C ALA A 59 22.07 7.85 1.22
N VAL A 60 21.88 6.62 1.70
CA VAL A 60 20.70 6.21 2.47
C VAL A 60 21.13 5.31 3.61
N ASN A 61 20.62 5.54 4.80
CA ASN A 61 20.81 4.69 5.97
C ASN A 61 19.43 4.29 6.52
N VAL A 62 19.26 2.99 6.81
CA VAL A 62 18.02 2.43 7.36
C VAL A 62 18.33 1.72 8.66
N GLU A 63 17.67 2.11 9.74
CA GLU A 63 17.71 1.39 11.00
C GLU A 63 16.59 0.36 11.04
N LEU A 64 16.95 -0.90 11.30
CA LEU A 64 16.00 -2.01 11.37
C LEU A 64 15.69 -2.38 12.82
N PHE A 65 14.47 -2.85 13.02
CA PHE A 65 14.00 -3.43 14.27
C PHE A 65 13.67 -4.90 14.05
N TYR A 66 14.08 -5.75 14.99
CA TYR A 66 13.81 -7.18 15.01
C TYR A 66 13.19 -7.57 16.35
N GLU A 67 12.24 -8.48 16.30
CA GLU A 67 11.70 -9.11 17.51
C GLU A 67 12.67 -10.22 17.99
N GLU A 68 12.70 -10.49 19.30
CA GLU A 68 13.64 -11.46 19.90
C GLU A 68 13.53 -12.86 19.26
N ASN A 69 12.32 -13.31 18.95
CA ASN A 69 12.08 -14.59 18.28
C ASN A 69 12.63 -14.65 16.84
N GLU A 70 12.72 -13.54 16.16
CA GLU A 70 13.34 -13.46 14.81
C GLU A 70 14.85 -13.68 14.89
N ILE A 71 15.49 -13.11 15.91
CA ILE A 71 16.93 -13.26 16.17
C ILE A 71 17.25 -14.73 16.51
N GLU A 72 16.47 -15.36 17.40
CA GLU A 72 16.66 -16.77 17.77
C GLU A 72 16.57 -17.72 16.57
N VAL A 73 15.59 -17.50 15.68
CA VAL A 73 15.43 -18.32 14.46
C VAL A 73 16.66 -18.22 13.55
N LEU A 74 17.23 -17.04 13.42
CA LEU A 74 18.42 -16.84 12.60
C LEU A 74 19.69 -17.41 13.22
N GLU A 75 19.89 -17.19 14.51
CA GLU A 75 20.98 -17.81 15.24
C GLU A 75 20.93 -19.34 15.15
N SER A 76 19.71 -19.92 15.23
CA SER A 76 19.53 -21.36 15.07
C SER A 76 19.87 -21.87 13.67
N LEU A 77 19.73 -21.04 12.64
CA LEU A 77 20.05 -21.39 11.26
C LEU A 77 21.53 -21.22 10.96
N MET A 78 22.17 -20.22 11.57
CA MET A 78 23.60 -20.00 11.46
C MET A 78 24.40 -21.09 12.18
N ASN A 79 23.84 -21.66 13.24
CA ASN A 79 24.47 -22.71 14.06
C ASN A 79 24.24 -24.14 13.51
N ASN A 80 23.43 -24.35 12.47
CA ASN A 80 23.18 -25.68 11.89
C ASN A 80 24.20 -26.03 10.81
N GLU A 81 25.03 -27.02 11.15
CA GLU A 81 25.85 -27.97 10.39
C GLU A 81 25.93 -27.74 8.86
N GLY A 82 26.99 -27.12 8.40
CA GLY A 82 27.36 -26.98 7.01
C GLY A 82 28.31 -25.84 6.70
N LEU A 83 28.48 -24.90 7.61
CA LEU A 83 29.41 -23.79 7.47
C LEU A 83 30.77 -24.15 8.05
N THR A 84 31.85 -23.80 7.32
CA THR A 84 33.21 -23.95 7.82
C THR A 84 33.45 -23.01 9.01
N GLU A 85 34.47 -23.32 9.84
CA GLU A 85 34.80 -22.47 11.00
C GLU A 85 35.17 -21.03 10.60
N ILE A 86 35.76 -20.86 9.42
CA ILE A 86 36.13 -19.56 8.85
C ILE A 86 34.88 -18.76 8.47
N GLU A 87 33.84 -19.42 7.95
CA GLU A 87 32.57 -18.79 7.61
C GLU A 87 31.79 -18.39 8.88
N LYS A 88 31.88 -19.19 9.95
CA LYS A 88 31.32 -18.87 11.28
C LYS A 88 31.99 -17.69 11.95
N GLU A 89 33.29 -17.54 11.78
CA GLU A 89 34.06 -16.44 12.37
C GLU A 89 33.87 -15.12 11.63
N ALA A 90 33.80 -15.18 10.29
CA ALA A 90 33.46 -14.03 9.44
C ALA A 90 32.02 -13.54 9.64
N GLN A 91 31.10 -14.40 10.11
CA GLN A 91 29.69 -14.07 10.35
C GLN A 91 29.44 -13.37 11.68
N LYS A 92 30.31 -13.49 12.67
CA LYS A 92 30.13 -12.83 14.00
C LYS A 92 30.10 -11.31 13.90
N ASP A 93 30.71 -10.73 12.87
CA ASP A 93 30.77 -9.28 12.62
C ASP A 93 29.79 -8.78 11.56
N ILE A 94 28.91 -9.66 11.05
CA ILE A 94 27.94 -9.33 9.99
C ILE A 94 26.61 -9.02 10.62
N GLU A 95 26.10 -7.80 10.38
CA GLU A 95 24.72 -7.44 10.76
C GLU A 95 23.71 -8.39 10.11
N PHE A 96 22.59 -8.62 10.81
CA PHE A 96 21.51 -9.53 10.43
C PHE A 96 21.05 -9.43 8.96
N THR A 97 20.97 -8.21 8.44
CA THR A 97 20.63 -7.94 7.02
C THR A 97 21.65 -8.54 6.06
N ASP A 98 22.90 -8.58 6.47
CA ASP A 98 23.98 -9.16 5.69
C ASP A 98 23.88 -10.70 5.65
N CYS A 99 23.42 -11.31 6.74
CA CYS A 99 23.10 -12.74 6.77
C CYS A 99 21.98 -13.10 5.80
N LEU A 100 20.89 -12.34 5.76
CA LEU A 100 19.76 -12.58 4.85
C LEU A 100 20.16 -12.43 3.37
N ARG A 101 21.06 -11.50 3.06
CA ARG A 101 21.63 -11.34 1.71
C ARG A 101 22.56 -12.48 1.34
N ASN A 102 23.39 -12.92 2.28
CA ASN A 102 24.31 -14.03 2.08
C ASN A 102 23.58 -15.36 1.88
N ILE A 103 22.46 -15.60 2.55
CA ILE A 103 21.62 -16.78 2.30
C ILE A 103 21.19 -16.85 0.82
N LYS A 104 20.91 -15.72 0.17
CA LYS A 104 20.62 -15.67 -1.27
C LYS A 104 21.84 -16.07 -2.12
N PHE A 105 23.03 -15.63 -1.78
CA PHE A 105 24.27 -15.95 -2.48
C PHE A 105 24.67 -17.43 -2.30
N TYR A 106 24.62 -17.94 -1.07
CA TYR A 106 24.98 -19.32 -0.77
C TYR A 106 24.03 -20.33 -1.42
N ASN A 107 22.74 -20.06 -1.55
CA ASN A 107 21.82 -20.95 -2.25
C ASN A 107 22.08 -21.01 -3.75
N TYR A 108 22.50 -19.92 -4.40
CA TYR A 108 22.77 -19.88 -5.83
C TYR A 108 24.07 -20.60 -6.19
N ASP A 109 25.16 -20.29 -5.51
CA ASP A 109 26.49 -20.96 -5.73
C ASP A 109 26.53 -22.39 -5.20
N TYR A 110 25.74 -22.70 -4.18
CA TYR A 110 25.75 -24.02 -3.53
C TYR A 110 24.90 -25.05 -4.30
N ILE A 111 23.89 -24.65 -5.02
CA ILE A 111 23.06 -25.51 -5.86
C ILE A 111 23.77 -25.87 -7.17
N GLU A 112 24.56 -24.96 -7.75
CA GLU A 112 25.31 -25.24 -9.00
C GLU A 112 26.54 -26.09 -8.81
N ASN A 113 27.19 -26.07 -7.64
CA ASN A 113 28.52 -26.67 -7.46
C ASN A 113 28.63 -27.95 -6.64
N ARG A 114 27.58 -28.46 -6.00
CA ARG A 114 27.65 -29.72 -5.24
C ARG A 114 26.35 -30.55 -5.29
N ASN A 115 26.50 -31.86 -5.53
CA ASN A 115 25.48 -32.92 -5.38
C ASN A 115 24.98 -33.00 -3.92
N TYR A 116 24.13 -32.06 -3.47
CA TYR A 116 23.56 -32.06 -2.14
C TYR A 116 22.27 -32.85 -2.03
N ASN A 117 22.16 -33.59 -0.93
CA ASN A 117 21.09 -34.51 -0.59
C ASN A 117 19.73 -33.75 -0.55
N SER A 118 18.79 -34.13 -1.41
CA SER A 118 17.48 -33.50 -1.60
C SER A 118 16.68 -33.31 -0.30
N LYS A 119 16.97 -34.07 0.77
CA LYS A 119 16.34 -33.95 2.09
C LYS A 119 16.81 -32.74 2.89
N ILE A 120 18.05 -32.29 2.71
CA ILE A 120 18.59 -31.11 3.39
C ILE A 120 18.01 -29.85 2.74
N ILE A 121 17.90 -29.84 1.42
CA ILE A 121 17.31 -28.74 0.64
C ILE A 121 15.83 -28.54 1.00
N SER A 122 15.06 -29.63 1.15
CA SER A 122 13.63 -29.51 1.49
C SER A 122 13.39 -28.98 2.91
N ARG A 123 14.21 -29.39 3.89
CA ARG A 123 14.12 -28.88 5.27
C ARG A 123 14.57 -27.42 5.40
N SER A 124 15.59 -27.02 4.64
CA SER A 124 16.01 -25.62 4.58
C SER A 124 14.96 -24.76 3.91
N PHE A 125 14.26 -25.26 2.90
CA PHE A 125 13.20 -24.54 2.17
C PHE A 125 11.95 -24.28 3.03
N GLU A 126 11.57 -25.23 3.91
CA GLU A 126 10.47 -25.01 4.87
C GLU A 126 10.82 -23.93 5.90
N LYS A 127 12.06 -23.91 6.36
CA LYS A 127 12.57 -22.86 7.25
C LYS A 127 12.69 -21.50 6.53
N LEU A 128 13.11 -21.48 5.27
CA LEU A 128 13.24 -20.27 4.44
C LEU A 128 11.90 -19.57 4.15
N LYS A 129 10.77 -20.25 4.27
CA LYS A 129 9.43 -19.63 4.12
C LYS A 129 9.12 -18.63 5.23
N ILE A 130 9.73 -18.80 6.40
CA ILE A 130 9.54 -17.96 7.58
C ILE A 130 10.45 -16.71 7.52
N PHE A 131 11.39 -16.66 6.56
CA PHE A 131 12.32 -15.55 6.45
C PHE A 131 11.65 -14.27 5.96
N PRO A 132 12.07 -13.14 6.53
CA PRO A 132 11.59 -11.84 6.09
C PRO A 132 11.94 -11.59 4.62
N LYS A 133 11.08 -10.86 3.94
CA LYS A 133 11.24 -10.44 2.56
C LYS A 133 11.03 -8.95 2.44
N ILE A 134 11.69 -8.35 1.47
CA ILE A 134 11.41 -7.00 1.01
C ILE A 134 10.57 -7.14 -0.25
N ILE A 135 9.35 -6.65 -0.23
CA ILE A 135 8.44 -6.73 -1.36
C ILE A 135 8.12 -5.31 -1.81
N TYR A 136 8.44 -4.98 -3.04
CA TYR A 136 8.13 -3.70 -3.65
C TYR A 136 7.11 -3.88 -4.76
N VAL A 137 6.00 -3.15 -4.66
CA VAL A 137 4.91 -3.12 -5.64
C VAL A 137 4.90 -1.72 -6.27
N PRO A 138 5.40 -1.56 -7.50
CA PRO A 138 5.47 -0.27 -8.16
C PRO A 138 4.09 0.24 -8.59
N THR A 139 3.99 1.54 -8.88
CA THR A 139 2.75 2.18 -9.38
C THR A 139 2.28 1.55 -10.68
N GLU A 140 3.17 1.42 -11.64
CA GLU A 140 2.86 0.88 -12.95
C GLU A 140 3.32 -0.57 -13.06
N ILE A 141 2.38 -1.47 -13.31
CA ILE A 141 2.62 -2.85 -13.66
C ILE A 141 2.04 -3.10 -15.04
N ASN A 142 2.88 -3.56 -15.96
CA ASN A 142 2.41 -3.94 -17.29
C ASN A 142 1.71 -5.29 -17.22
N PHE A 143 0.37 -5.29 -17.31
CA PHE A 143 -0.42 -6.52 -17.36
C PHE A 143 -0.39 -7.12 -18.75
N GLU A 144 0.60 -7.97 -19.01
CA GLU A 144 0.64 -8.73 -20.25
C GLU A 144 -0.38 -9.87 -20.24
N GLU A 145 -0.78 -10.33 -21.45
CA GLU A 145 -1.70 -11.45 -21.60
C GLU A 145 -1.13 -12.73 -20.97
N ILE A 146 -1.89 -13.32 -20.05
CA ILE A 146 -1.55 -14.59 -19.39
C ILE A 146 -2.12 -15.71 -20.24
N LYS A 147 -1.26 -16.63 -20.72
CA LYS A 147 -1.64 -17.63 -21.72
C LYS A 147 -1.83 -19.04 -21.14
N LYS A 148 -1.07 -19.41 -20.11
CA LYS A 148 -1.05 -20.77 -19.59
C LYS A 148 -0.62 -20.83 -18.12
N ALA A 149 -1.26 -21.72 -17.35
CA ALA A 149 -0.81 -22.10 -16.01
C ALA A 149 0.14 -23.30 -16.06
N GLN A 150 1.12 -23.34 -15.14
CA GLN A 150 1.98 -24.51 -14.90
C GLN A 150 1.59 -25.13 -13.54
N THR A 151 1.57 -26.45 -13.46
CA THR A 151 1.14 -27.17 -12.25
C THR A 151 2.21 -27.31 -11.17
N ASN A 152 3.45 -26.99 -11.49
CA ASN A 152 4.61 -27.09 -10.58
C ASN A 152 5.39 -25.78 -10.58
N LEU A 153 4.89 -24.78 -9.87
CA LEU A 153 5.61 -23.54 -9.62
C LEU A 153 6.66 -23.78 -8.53
N LYS A 154 7.91 -23.91 -8.90
CA LYS A 154 9.03 -23.88 -7.94
C LYS A 154 9.41 -22.42 -7.75
N LYS A 155 9.12 -21.85 -6.59
CA LYS A 155 9.65 -20.56 -6.20
C LYS A 155 10.87 -20.77 -5.32
N GLU A 156 11.96 -20.20 -5.76
CA GLU A 156 13.14 -20.04 -4.94
C GLU A 156 12.94 -18.86 -3.97
N TYR A 157 13.55 -18.95 -2.80
CA TYR A 157 13.55 -17.82 -1.88
C TYR A 157 14.31 -16.64 -2.49
N SER A 158 13.68 -15.48 -2.50
CA SER A 158 14.36 -14.22 -2.80
C SER A 158 14.10 -13.25 -1.65
N PHE A 159 15.17 -12.68 -1.10
CA PHE A 159 15.03 -11.68 -0.04
C PHE A 159 14.36 -10.40 -0.56
N ILE A 160 14.73 -9.96 -1.76
CA ILE A 160 14.14 -8.77 -2.41
C ILE A 160 13.29 -9.23 -3.59
N ASN A 161 12.05 -8.81 -3.61
CA ASN A 161 11.08 -9.14 -4.63
C ASN A 161 10.44 -7.85 -5.17
N ILE A 162 10.40 -7.72 -6.48
CA ILE A 162 9.68 -6.65 -7.17
C ILE A 162 8.49 -7.30 -7.85
N VAL A 163 7.27 -6.84 -7.51
CA VAL A 163 6.06 -7.34 -8.15
C VAL A 163 5.95 -6.71 -9.53
N ASP A 164 6.29 -7.47 -10.55
CA ASP A 164 6.23 -7.07 -11.94
C ASP A 164 5.35 -8.01 -12.78
N SER A 165 5.47 -7.95 -14.10
CA SER A 165 4.71 -8.79 -15.02
C SER A 165 5.03 -10.29 -14.89
N TYR A 166 6.18 -10.68 -14.34
CA TYR A 166 6.56 -12.08 -14.15
C TYR A 166 5.77 -12.70 -12.99
N GLU A 167 5.74 -12.05 -11.83
CA GLU A 167 4.96 -12.50 -10.68
C GLU A 167 3.48 -12.61 -11.03
N ILE A 168 2.97 -11.65 -11.82
CA ILE A 168 1.57 -11.66 -12.23
C ILE A 168 1.25 -12.81 -13.19
N LYS A 169 2.14 -13.12 -14.13
CA LYS A 169 1.97 -14.27 -15.04
C LYS A 169 1.93 -15.60 -14.31
N ASP A 170 2.56 -15.68 -13.16
CA ASP A 170 2.62 -16.88 -12.33
C ASP A 170 1.36 -17.10 -11.48
N ILE A 171 0.44 -16.15 -11.38
CA ILE A 171 -0.77 -16.27 -10.56
C ILE A 171 -1.62 -17.49 -10.91
N PRO A 172 -1.93 -17.81 -12.18
CA PRO A 172 -2.65 -19.04 -12.52
C PRO A 172 -1.90 -20.30 -12.08
N SER A 173 -0.57 -20.31 -12.23
CA SER A 173 0.29 -21.40 -11.80
C SER A 173 0.32 -21.56 -10.28
N TYR A 174 0.32 -20.43 -9.55
CA TYR A 174 0.19 -20.43 -8.09
C TYR A 174 -1.14 -21.05 -7.65
N ILE A 175 -2.27 -20.66 -8.25
CA ILE A 175 -3.58 -21.22 -7.93
C ILE A 175 -3.61 -22.73 -8.19
N ALA A 176 -3.12 -23.19 -9.35
CA ALA A 176 -3.05 -24.61 -9.69
C ALA A 176 -2.15 -25.39 -8.73
N THR A 177 -0.99 -24.85 -8.38
CA THR A 177 -0.04 -25.46 -7.43
C THR A 177 -0.65 -25.54 -6.02
N ARG A 178 -1.37 -24.48 -5.58
CA ARG A 178 -2.06 -24.46 -4.29
C ARG A 178 -3.14 -25.53 -4.21
N ILE A 179 -3.92 -25.72 -5.28
CA ILE A 179 -4.91 -26.81 -5.39
C ILE A 179 -4.22 -28.16 -5.24
N SER A 180 -3.12 -28.40 -5.97
CA SER A 180 -2.37 -29.66 -5.89
C SER A 180 -1.82 -29.91 -4.49
N LYS A 181 -1.28 -28.85 -3.84
CA LYS A 181 -0.75 -28.95 -2.48
C LYS A 181 -1.83 -29.32 -1.47
N VAL A 182 -2.97 -28.64 -1.48
CA VAL A 182 -4.10 -28.95 -0.58
C VAL A 182 -4.66 -30.35 -0.83
N ALA A 183 -4.69 -30.81 -2.10
CA ALA A 183 -5.10 -32.17 -2.42
C ALA A 183 -4.17 -33.23 -1.82
N ASN A 184 -2.87 -32.98 -1.78
CA ASN A 184 -1.88 -33.88 -1.17
C ASN A 184 -1.87 -33.82 0.37
N GLU A 185 -2.18 -32.66 0.95
CA GLU A 185 -2.25 -32.47 2.41
C GLU A 185 -3.54 -33.07 3.00
N GLU A 186 -4.63 -33.09 2.23
CA GLU A 186 -5.96 -33.49 2.68
C GLU A 186 -6.52 -34.60 1.80
N GLU A 187 -5.93 -35.79 1.88
CA GLU A 187 -6.24 -36.97 1.05
C GLU A 187 -7.72 -37.41 1.08
N ASN A 188 -8.45 -37.05 2.15
CA ASN A 188 -9.87 -37.38 2.31
C ASN A 188 -10.84 -36.49 1.53
N LEU A 189 -10.34 -35.36 0.97
CA LEU A 189 -11.17 -34.44 0.21
C LEU A 189 -11.27 -34.82 -1.27
N THR A 190 -12.47 -34.72 -1.82
CA THR A 190 -12.63 -34.76 -3.27
C THR A 190 -11.99 -33.53 -3.94
N MET A 191 -11.54 -33.65 -5.18
CA MET A 191 -11.00 -32.50 -5.95
C MET A 191 -11.97 -31.32 -6.00
N GLY A 192 -13.28 -31.55 -5.97
CA GLY A 192 -14.28 -30.48 -5.90
C GLY A 192 -14.25 -29.73 -4.58
N GLN A 193 -14.06 -30.44 -3.47
CA GLN A 193 -13.93 -29.83 -2.14
C GLN A 193 -12.60 -29.08 -1.99
N VAL A 194 -11.50 -29.64 -2.49
CA VAL A 194 -10.18 -29.00 -2.54
C VAL A 194 -10.26 -27.65 -3.28
N ARG A 195 -10.84 -27.64 -4.49
CA ARG A 195 -11.01 -26.39 -5.26
C ARG A 195 -11.84 -25.36 -4.51
N LYS A 196 -12.98 -25.76 -3.93
CA LYS A 196 -13.82 -24.87 -3.13
C LYS A 196 -13.05 -24.26 -1.96
N LYS A 197 -12.23 -25.05 -1.28
CA LYS A 197 -11.38 -24.58 -0.16
C LYS A 197 -10.36 -23.52 -0.62
N VAL A 198 -9.63 -23.79 -1.70
CA VAL A 198 -8.64 -22.85 -2.25
C VAL A 198 -9.30 -21.59 -2.79
N PHE A 199 -10.44 -21.71 -3.47
CA PHE A 199 -11.18 -20.53 -3.94
C PHE A 199 -11.73 -19.70 -2.79
N ALA A 200 -12.23 -20.33 -1.72
CA ALA A 200 -12.66 -19.62 -0.52
C ALA A 200 -11.50 -18.90 0.17
N GLU A 201 -10.31 -19.51 0.24
CA GLU A 201 -9.09 -18.88 0.76
C GLU A 201 -8.71 -17.63 -0.04
N ILE A 202 -8.74 -17.68 -1.37
CA ILE A 202 -8.40 -16.57 -2.25
C ILE A 202 -9.48 -15.49 -2.17
N ASN A 203 -10.74 -15.83 -2.33
CA ASN A 203 -11.86 -14.88 -2.30
C ASN A 203 -12.00 -14.20 -0.93
N GLY A 204 -11.68 -14.89 0.17
CA GLY A 204 -11.73 -14.36 1.52
C GLY A 204 -10.81 -13.16 1.78
N ILE A 205 -9.74 -13.00 0.98
CA ILE A 205 -8.88 -11.83 1.05
C ILE A 205 -9.65 -10.56 0.66
N PHE A 206 -10.54 -10.71 -0.33
CA PHE A 206 -11.29 -9.61 -0.94
C PHE A 206 -12.70 -9.45 -0.36
N GLU A 207 -13.10 -10.26 0.60
CA GLU A 207 -14.46 -10.26 1.15
C GLU A 207 -14.86 -8.88 1.70
N ILE A 208 -13.94 -8.18 2.37
CA ILE A 208 -14.18 -6.84 2.93
C ILE A 208 -14.50 -5.78 1.87
N LEU A 209 -14.10 -6.00 0.62
CA LEU A 209 -14.34 -5.08 -0.49
C LEU A 209 -15.73 -5.26 -1.11
N GLU A 210 -16.44 -6.35 -0.76
CA GLU A 210 -17.75 -6.68 -1.34
C GLU A 210 -17.71 -6.68 -2.87
N LEU A 211 -16.68 -7.33 -3.44
CA LEU A 211 -16.51 -7.40 -4.88
C LEU A 211 -17.63 -8.21 -5.53
N ASP A 212 -18.10 -7.71 -6.66
CA ASP A 212 -19.07 -8.41 -7.49
C ASP A 212 -18.48 -9.68 -8.13
N VAL A 213 -17.17 -9.71 -8.31
CA VAL A 213 -16.42 -10.75 -9.01
C VAL A 213 -15.74 -11.69 -8.03
N LYS A 214 -15.88 -13.03 -8.26
CA LYS A 214 -15.24 -14.07 -7.45
C LYS A 214 -14.58 -15.13 -8.33
N LEU A 215 -13.41 -15.62 -7.91
CA LEU A 215 -12.80 -16.82 -8.47
C LEU A 215 -13.73 -18.02 -8.22
N SER A 216 -14.19 -18.67 -9.28
CA SER A 216 -15.21 -19.71 -9.20
C SER A 216 -14.79 -21.05 -9.75
N GLU A 217 -13.95 -21.07 -10.80
CA GLU A 217 -13.56 -22.29 -11.51
C GLU A 217 -12.12 -22.19 -12.05
N ILE A 218 -11.60 -23.33 -12.46
CA ILE A 218 -10.44 -23.43 -13.34
C ILE A 218 -10.92 -23.96 -14.68
N SER A 219 -10.44 -23.40 -15.79
CA SER A 219 -10.77 -23.85 -17.13
C SER A 219 -10.43 -25.34 -17.29
N LYS A 220 -11.27 -26.06 -18.07
CA LYS A 220 -11.10 -27.51 -18.30
C LYS A 220 -10.19 -27.80 -19.50
N ASP A 221 -9.71 -26.75 -20.16
CA ASP A 221 -8.77 -26.85 -21.27
C ASP A 221 -7.34 -27.13 -20.78
N GLU A 222 -6.42 -27.30 -21.71
CA GLU A 222 -5.00 -27.56 -21.44
C GLU A 222 -4.28 -26.42 -20.72
N ASN A 223 -4.90 -25.21 -20.64
CA ASN A 223 -4.27 -24.04 -20.06
C ASN A 223 -4.54 -23.88 -18.57
N SER A 224 -5.58 -24.52 -18.02
CA SER A 224 -5.95 -24.52 -16.60
C SER A 224 -6.06 -23.09 -16.02
N MET A 225 -6.68 -22.18 -16.75
CA MET A 225 -6.77 -20.77 -16.39
C MET A 225 -7.87 -20.49 -15.35
N PRO A 226 -7.66 -19.53 -14.43
CA PRO A 226 -8.70 -19.10 -13.49
C PRO A 226 -9.89 -18.47 -14.21
N ILE A 227 -11.10 -18.88 -13.79
CA ILE A 227 -12.38 -18.35 -14.27
C ILE A 227 -13.06 -17.62 -13.11
N PHE A 228 -13.49 -16.42 -13.37
CA PHE A 228 -14.24 -15.57 -12.47
C PHE A 228 -15.72 -15.56 -12.84
N THR A 229 -16.56 -15.34 -11.84
CA THR A 229 -18.01 -15.20 -12.03
C THR A 229 -18.48 -13.95 -11.30
N ASP A 230 -19.30 -13.12 -11.97
CA ASP A 230 -19.95 -11.95 -11.37
C ASP A 230 -21.29 -12.32 -10.72
N SER A 231 -21.96 -11.35 -10.07
CA SER A 231 -23.27 -11.55 -9.42
C SER A 231 -24.40 -11.93 -10.40
N SER A 232 -24.25 -11.62 -11.69
CA SER A 232 -25.20 -12.03 -12.72
C SER A 232 -25.02 -13.49 -13.16
N GLY A 233 -23.95 -14.16 -12.71
CA GLY A 233 -23.56 -15.50 -13.11
C GLY A 233 -22.77 -15.56 -14.42
N LYS A 234 -22.37 -14.41 -14.99
CA LYS A 234 -21.51 -14.37 -16.17
C LYS A 234 -20.09 -14.81 -15.81
N LYS A 235 -19.53 -15.70 -16.62
CA LYS A 235 -18.16 -16.21 -16.47
C LYS A 235 -17.22 -15.56 -17.46
N PHE A 236 -16.01 -15.27 -16.99
CA PHE A 236 -14.95 -14.67 -17.79
C PHE A 236 -13.56 -15.02 -17.25
N GLY A 237 -12.55 -14.92 -18.10
CA GLY A 237 -11.17 -15.24 -17.75
C GLY A 237 -10.45 -14.10 -17.04
N ILE A 238 -9.28 -14.39 -16.48
CA ILE A 238 -8.42 -13.43 -15.78
C ILE A 238 -8.03 -12.22 -16.67
N ASN A 239 -7.90 -12.42 -17.98
CA ASN A 239 -7.56 -11.37 -18.92
C ASN A 239 -8.73 -10.41 -19.20
N GLU A 240 -9.96 -10.80 -18.86
CA GLU A 240 -11.18 -10.03 -19.10
C GLU A 240 -11.59 -9.18 -17.88
N LEU A 241 -10.90 -9.29 -16.75
CA LEU A 241 -11.09 -8.42 -15.58
C LEU A 241 -10.97 -6.96 -15.99
N SER A 242 -11.78 -6.08 -15.40
CA SER A 242 -11.64 -4.63 -15.56
C SER A 242 -10.28 -4.13 -15.04
N SER A 243 -9.87 -2.91 -15.43
CA SER A 243 -8.59 -2.35 -15.00
C SER A 243 -8.46 -2.28 -13.48
N GLY A 244 -9.53 -1.84 -12.78
CA GLY A 244 -9.55 -1.79 -11.32
C GLY A 244 -9.48 -3.17 -10.67
N GLU A 245 -10.23 -4.15 -11.21
CA GLU A 245 -10.17 -5.52 -10.73
C GLU A 245 -8.80 -6.17 -10.98
N LYS A 246 -8.18 -5.93 -12.15
CA LYS A 246 -6.81 -6.38 -12.42
C LYS A 246 -5.82 -5.81 -11.42
N GLN A 247 -5.83 -4.50 -11.21
CA GLN A 247 -4.97 -3.86 -10.22
C GLN A 247 -5.17 -4.48 -8.85
N LEU A 248 -6.40 -4.63 -8.42
CA LEU A 248 -6.72 -5.16 -7.11
C LEU A 248 -6.34 -6.65 -6.96
N PHE A 249 -6.89 -7.51 -7.82
CA PHE A 249 -6.69 -8.96 -7.72
C PHE A 249 -5.24 -9.36 -7.99
N LEU A 250 -4.67 -8.88 -9.11
CA LEU A 250 -3.36 -9.39 -9.53
C LEU A 250 -2.24 -8.87 -8.64
N ARG A 251 -2.27 -7.59 -8.25
CA ARG A 251 -1.27 -7.06 -7.30
C ARG A 251 -1.35 -7.76 -5.94
N THR A 252 -2.55 -7.90 -5.40
CA THR A 252 -2.77 -8.53 -4.10
C THR A 252 -2.36 -10.01 -4.10
N LEU A 253 -2.74 -10.77 -5.14
CA LEU A 253 -2.37 -12.18 -5.27
C LEU A 253 -0.87 -12.37 -5.53
N ALA A 254 -0.22 -11.47 -6.26
CA ALA A 254 1.23 -11.51 -6.43
C ALA A 254 1.96 -11.34 -5.08
N ILE A 255 1.52 -10.40 -4.23
CA ILE A 255 2.07 -10.28 -2.87
C ILE A 255 1.80 -11.56 -2.06
N LYS A 256 0.56 -12.07 -2.08
CA LYS A 256 0.20 -13.31 -1.34
C LYS A 256 1.03 -14.50 -1.79
N MET A 257 1.29 -14.64 -3.09
CA MET A 257 2.09 -15.71 -3.67
C MET A 257 3.53 -15.72 -3.16
N LEU A 258 4.05 -14.57 -2.71
CA LEU A 258 5.36 -14.45 -2.08
C LEU A 258 5.35 -14.94 -0.61
N GLU A 259 4.19 -15.29 -0.05
CA GLU A 259 4.04 -15.78 1.33
C GLU A 259 4.83 -14.91 2.34
N PRO A 260 4.52 -13.59 2.48
CA PRO A 260 5.27 -12.70 3.36
C PRO A 260 4.99 -13.00 4.83
N GLU A 261 6.05 -13.22 5.61
CA GLU A 261 6.03 -13.27 7.07
C GLU A 261 7.17 -12.43 7.61
N ASN A 262 6.95 -11.66 8.67
CA ASN A 262 7.92 -10.73 9.26
C ASN A 262 8.59 -9.81 8.22
N SER A 263 7.88 -9.49 7.16
CA SER A 263 8.40 -8.89 5.92
C SER A 263 8.03 -7.41 5.82
N ILE A 264 8.76 -6.68 4.99
CA ILE A 264 8.45 -5.29 4.66
C ILE A 264 7.80 -5.27 3.28
N ILE A 265 6.56 -4.76 3.22
CA ILE A 265 5.77 -4.66 1.99
C ILE A 265 5.61 -3.18 1.65
N MET A 266 6.22 -2.76 0.57
CA MET A 266 6.16 -1.39 0.06
C MET A 266 5.25 -1.34 -1.15
N ILE A 267 4.23 -0.47 -1.13
CA ILE A 267 3.24 -0.38 -2.21
C ILE A 267 3.12 1.08 -2.65
N ASP A 268 3.40 1.32 -3.91
CA ASP A 268 3.28 2.64 -4.51
C ASP A 268 1.92 2.79 -5.21
N GLU A 269 1.18 3.87 -4.87
CA GLU A 269 -0.13 4.24 -5.40
C GLU A 269 -1.12 3.04 -5.39
N PRO A 270 -1.45 2.47 -4.22
CA PRO A 270 -2.37 1.33 -4.14
C PRO A 270 -3.78 1.64 -4.64
N GLU A 271 -4.14 2.90 -4.70
CA GLU A 271 -5.43 3.42 -5.15
C GLU A 271 -5.60 3.46 -6.67
N LEU A 272 -4.55 3.26 -7.43
CA LEU A 272 -4.58 3.42 -8.89
C LEU A 272 -5.69 2.57 -9.53
N SER A 273 -6.58 3.23 -10.30
CA SER A 273 -7.75 2.63 -10.95
C SER A 273 -8.80 2.03 -10.01
N LEU A 274 -8.70 2.22 -8.68
CA LEU A 274 -9.68 1.72 -7.73
C LEU A 274 -10.84 2.70 -7.52
N HIS A 275 -12.04 2.15 -7.42
CA HIS A 275 -13.20 2.93 -7.01
C HIS A 275 -13.01 3.47 -5.57
N PRO A 276 -13.45 4.71 -5.23
CA PRO A 276 -13.30 5.29 -3.88
C PRO A 276 -13.73 4.38 -2.73
N LYS A 277 -14.82 3.63 -2.89
CA LYS A 277 -15.27 2.64 -1.89
C LYS A 277 -14.20 1.57 -1.59
N TRP A 278 -13.43 1.16 -2.59
CA TRP A 278 -12.35 0.19 -2.40
C TRP A 278 -11.09 0.83 -1.82
N GLN A 279 -10.80 2.09 -2.18
CA GLN A 279 -9.68 2.83 -1.61
C GLN A 279 -9.77 2.94 -0.08
N GLN A 280 -10.97 3.12 0.47
CA GLN A 280 -11.21 3.15 1.93
C GLN A 280 -10.94 1.83 2.65
N LYS A 281 -10.96 0.71 1.94
CA LYS A 281 -10.85 -0.64 2.51
C LYS A 281 -9.57 -1.39 2.10
N ILE A 282 -8.78 -0.84 1.18
CA ILE A 282 -7.65 -1.55 0.58
C ILE A 282 -6.55 -1.90 1.59
N ILE A 283 -6.34 -1.05 2.59
CA ILE A 283 -5.38 -1.30 3.66
C ILE A 283 -5.73 -2.57 4.43
N ASP A 284 -7.01 -2.78 4.73
CA ASP A 284 -7.46 -3.97 5.44
C ASP A 284 -7.28 -5.25 4.60
N VAL A 285 -7.29 -5.13 3.27
CA VAL A 285 -6.93 -6.22 2.37
C VAL A 285 -5.46 -6.58 2.52
N TYR A 286 -4.58 -5.57 2.48
CA TYR A 286 -3.14 -5.82 2.60
C TYR A 286 -2.75 -6.36 3.98
N LYS A 287 -3.40 -5.89 5.06
CA LYS A 287 -3.20 -6.43 6.43
C LYS A 287 -3.57 -7.91 6.57
N LYS A 288 -4.42 -8.46 5.70
CA LYS A 288 -4.77 -9.90 5.67
C LYS A 288 -3.71 -10.75 4.97
N ILE A 289 -2.71 -10.17 4.32
CA ILE A 289 -1.69 -10.90 3.59
C ILE A 289 -0.51 -11.20 4.53
N GLY A 290 -0.27 -12.49 4.76
CA GLY A 290 0.84 -12.93 5.61
C GLY A 290 0.65 -12.63 7.10
N LYS A 291 1.76 -12.57 7.83
CA LYS A 291 1.75 -12.35 9.29
C LYS A 291 2.89 -11.42 9.69
N ASN A 292 2.62 -10.56 10.67
CA ASN A 292 3.62 -9.69 11.29
C ASN A 292 4.45 -8.86 10.30
N ASN A 293 3.81 -8.38 9.23
CA ASN A 293 4.45 -7.59 8.19
C ASN A 293 4.37 -6.10 8.52
N GLN A 294 5.41 -5.36 8.11
CA GLN A 294 5.35 -3.90 8.06
C GLN A 294 4.91 -3.49 6.65
N ILE A 295 3.85 -2.70 6.58
CA ILE A 295 3.27 -2.20 5.32
C ILE A 295 3.60 -0.72 5.19
N ILE A 296 4.27 -0.33 4.11
CA ILE A 296 4.61 1.06 3.79
C ILE A 296 3.92 1.42 2.47
N LEU A 297 2.96 2.32 2.54
CA LEU A 297 2.19 2.77 1.38
C LEU A 297 2.63 4.17 0.98
N ALA A 298 2.77 4.44 -0.32
CA ALA A 298 2.87 5.79 -0.84
C ALA A 298 1.56 6.12 -1.56
N THR A 299 0.88 7.18 -1.15
CA THR A 299 -0.46 7.53 -1.67
C THR A 299 -0.69 9.04 -1.76
N HIS A 300 -1.55 9.42 -2.68
CA HIS A 300 -2.15 10.76 -2.73
C HIS A 300 -3.68 10.74 -2.51
N SER A 301 -4.24 9.57 -2.11
CA SER A 301 -5.68 9.41 -1.92
C SER A 301 -6.15 9.90 -0.56
N PRO A 302 -7.06 10.89 -0.50
CA PRO A 302 -7.69 11.29 0.76
C PRO A 302 -8.55 10.18 1.35
N HIS A 303 -9.06 9.24 0.54
CA HIS A 303 -9.83 8.09 1.01
C HIS A 303 -8.97 7.12 1.83
N ILE A 304 -7.73 6.90 1.41
CA ILE A 304 -6.76 6.08 2.16
C ILE A 304 -6.38 6.80 3.45
N LEU A 305 -6.08 8.11 3.39
CA LEU A 305 -5.72 8.89 4.58
C LEU A 305 -6.85 8.93 5.62
N GLY A 306 -8.11 9.06 5.18
CA GLY A 306 -9.28 9.02 6.06
C GLY A 306 -9.60 7.65 6.65
N SER A 307 -8.90 6.58 6.22
CA SER A 307 -9.08 5.21 6.72
C SER A 307 -7.97 4.75 7.68
N VAL A 308 -7.04 5.62 8.06
CA VAL A 308 -5.92 5.32 8.97
C VAL A 308 -5.79 6.36 10.07
N GLU A 309 -5.24 5.94 11.20
CA GLU A 309 -4.91 6.84 12.30
C GLU A 309 -3.75 7.77 11.91
N LYS A 310 -3.77 9.00 12.43
CA LYS A 310 -2.78 10.04 12.10
C LYS A 310 -1.34 9.64 12.43
N GLU A 311 -1.14 8.80 13.43
CA GLU A 311 0.15 8.27 13.85
C GLU A 311 0.83 7.44 12.75
N SER A 312 0.04 6.83 11.87
CA SER A 312 0.52 6.08 10.71
C SER A 312 0.86 6.96 9.50
N ILE A 313 0.51 8.26 9.53
CA ILE A 313 0.68 9.15 8.38
C ILE A 313 1.96 9.95 8.50
N ILE A 314 2.77 9.88 7.45
CA ILE A 314 3.96 10.70 7.24
C ILE A 314 3.74 11.53 5.98
N LEU A 315 3.56 12.84 6.17
CA LEU A 315 3.29 13.75 5.08
C LEU A 315 4.58 14.35 4.55
N LEU A 316 4.82 14.21 3.25
CA LEU A 316 5.94 14.82 2.54
C LEU A 316 5.48 16.10 1.85
N VAL A 317 6.04 17.22 2.25
CA VAL A 317 5.68 18.55 1.75
C VAL A 317 6.90 19.23 1.15
N LYS A 318 6.77 19.83 -0.02
CA LYS A 318 7.82 20.69 -0.56
C LYS A 318 7.66 22.11 -0.01
N ASN A 319 8.72 22.62 0.57
CA ASN A 319 8.77 24.03 0.97
C ASN A 319 8.94 24.96 -0.26
N LYS A 320 8.94 26.26 -0.03
CA LYS A 320 9.08 27.29 -1.08
C LYS A 320 10.39 27.17 -1.89
N ASN A 321 11.40 26.53 -1.34
CA ASN A 321 12.70 26.30 -1.99
C ASN A 321 12.76 24.97 -2.74
N GLY A 322 11.67 24.18 -2.76
CA GLY A 322 11.60 22.87 -3.40
C GLY A 322 12.17 21.72 -2.55
N VAL A 323 12.65 22.00 -1.34
CA VAL A 323 13.16 20.98 -0.42
C VAL A 323 11.99 20.22 0.20
N VAL A 324 12.12 18.88 0.31
CA VAL A 324 11.11 18.02 0.92
C VAL A 324 11.26 18.06 2.44
N GLU A 325 10.15 18.29 3.12
CA GLU A 325 10.03 18.27 4.58
C GLU A 325 9.08 17.19 5.02
N VAL A 326 9.35 16.60 6.19
CA VAL A 326 8.51 15.58 6.82
C VAL A 326 7.60 16.21 7.85
N ARG A 327 6.32 15.87 7.83
CA ARG A 327 5.35 16.17 8.89
C ARG A 327 4.70 14.87 9.34
N THR A 328 4.57 14.70 10.63
CA THR A 328 3.95 13.52 11.26
C THR A 328 2.58 13.87 11.84
N GLY A 329 1.87 12.87 12.37
CA GLY A 329 0.56 13.06 13.00
C GLY A 329 0.51 14.09 14.12
N GLU A 330 1.65 14.51 14.69
CA GLU A 330 1.74 15.60 15.65
C GLU A 330 1.50 16.99 15.02
N ASN A 331 1.73 17.10 13.72
CA ASN A 331 1.67 18.37 12.98
C ASN A 331 0.28 18.66 12.38
N PHE A 332 -0.65 17.72 12.43
CA PHE A 332 -2.00 17.86 11.87
C PHE A 332 -3.07 17.17 12.74
N GLY A 333 -4.33 17.45 12.44
CA GLY A 333 -5.49 16.89 13.17
C GLY A 333 -5.70 15.40 12.93
N ASN A 334 -6.74 14.83 13.55
CA ASN A 334 -7.12 13.44 13.35
C ASN A 334 -7.47 13.17 11.88
N SER A 335 -7.15 11.95 11.42
CA SER A 335 -7.41 11.52 10.05
C SER A 335 -8.51 10.46 9.97
N TYR A 336 -8.48 9.48 10.83
CA TYR A 336 -9.41 8.36 10.82
C TYR A 336 -10.86 8.83 10.97
N GLY A 337 -11.72 8.41 10.03
CA GLY A 337 -13.14 8.74 10.03
C GLY A 337 -13.48 10.20 9.69
N GLN A 338 -12.48 11.02 9.30
CA GLN A 338 -12.74 12.40 8.87
C GLN A 338 -13.35 12.45 7.47
N THR A 339 -14.06 13.54 7.20
CA THR A 339 -14.60 13.82 5.86
C THR A 339 -13.47 14.08 4.85
N MET A 340 -13.71 13.84 3.57
CA MET A 340 -12.74 14.12 2.51
C MET A 340 -12.30 15.58 2.48
N GLU A 341 -13.23 16.51 2.70
CA GLU A 341 -12.98 17.94 2.80
C GLU A 341 -11.89 18.22 3.85
N ARG A 342 -12.06 17.70 5.08
CA ARG A 342 -11.06 17.89 6.15
C ARG A 342 -9.71 17.24 5.85
N ILE A 343 -9.70 16.05 5.27
CA ILE A 343 -8.43 15.40 4.87
C ILE A 343 -7.69 16.26 3.85
N LEU A 344 -8.41 16.78 2.86
CA LEU A 344 -7.84 17.65 1.82
C LEU A 344 -7.31 18.96 2.39
N GLU A 345 -8.06 19.62 3.27
CA GLU A 345 -7.68 20.90 3.87
C GLU A 345 -6.63 20.74 4.97
N ASP A 346 -6.90 19.93 6.00
CA ASP A 346 -6.11 19.88 7.22
C ASP A 346 -4.79 19.09 7.05
N ILE A 347 -4.81 18.03 6.21
CA ILE A 347 -3.65 17.13 6.03
C ILE A 347 -2.94 17.42 4.71
N MET A 348 -3.69 17.48 3.60
CA MET A 348 -3.07 17.66 2.28
C MET A 348 -2.80 19.12 1.92
N GLY A 349 -3.32 20.07 2.74
CA GLY A 349 -3.04 21.50 2.60
C GLY A 349 -3.69 22.17 1.39
N LEU A 350 -4.83 21.63 0.91
CA LEU A 350 -5.61 22.32 -0.10
C LEU A 350 -6.37 23.50 0.52
N GLU A 351 -6.40 24.60 -0.16
CA GLU A 351 -7.16 25.79 0.28
C GLU A 351 -8.69 25.58 0.12
N THR A 352 -9.09 24.70 -0.77
CA THR A 352 -10.51 24.40 -1.04
C THR A 352 -10.63 23.09 -1.82
N ASP A 353 -11.71 22.38 -1.62
CA ASP A 353 -12.15 21.23 -2.43
C ASP A 353 -13.02 21.67 -3.65
N ARG A 354 -13.41 22.97 -3.70
CA ARG A 354 -14.21 23.55 -4.77
C ARG A 354 -13.36 23.98 -5.96
N ASN A 355 -14.02 24.12 -7.10
CA ASN A 355 -13.38 24.77 -8.26
C ASN A 355 -12.86 26.18 -7.87
N PRO A 356 -11.60 26.53 -8.16
CA PRO A 356 -11.00 27.79 -7.72
C PRO A 356 -11.79 29.05 -8.05
N SER A 357 -12.41 29.13 -9.26
CA SER A 357 -13.22 30.29 -9.66
C SER A 357 -14.52 30.38 -8.87
N VAL A 358 -15.09 29.24 -8.46
CA VAL A 358 -16.31 29.20 -7.63
C VAL A 358 -15.96 29.58 -6.19
N HIS A 359 -14.83 29.08 -5.68
CA HIS A 359 -14.32 29.43 -4.36
C HIS A 359 -14.05 30.94 -4.25
N GLU A 360 -13.35 31.51 -5.24
CA GLU A 360 -13.08 32.95 -5.27
C GLU A 360 -14.38 33.78 -5.29
N LEU A 361 -15.37 33.41 -6.12
CA LEU A 361 -16.66 34.09 -6.16
C LEU A 361 -17.41 34.00 -4.82
N LEU A 362 -17.38 32.85 -4.18
CA LEU A 362 -17.98 32.62 -2.87
C LEU A 362 -17.32 33.48 -1.80
N ASN A 363 -15.98 33.55 -1.81
CA ASN A 363 -15.21 34.38 -0.88
C ASN A 363 -15.52 35.87 -1.08
N GLN A 364 -15.62 36.34 -2.33
CA GLN A 364 -16.04 37.71 -2.62
C GLN A 364 -17.42 38.01 -2.04
N VAL A 365 -18.38 37.08 -2.17
CA VAL A 365 -19.72 37.25 -1.59
C VAL A 365 -19.67 37.24 -0.06
N LYS A 366 -18.91 36.32 0.56
CA LYS A 366 -18.69 36.28 2.03
C LYS A 366 -18.07 37.57 2.54
N GLU A 367 -17.06 38.12 1.85
CA GLU A 367 -16.44 39.40 2.23
C GLU A 367 -17.39 40.57 2.12
N MET A 368 -18.18 40.64 1.04
CA MET A 368 -19.19 41.71 0.89
C MET A 368 -20.22 41.67 2.03
N VAL A 369 -20.66 40.50 2.44
CA VAL A 369 -21.55 40.35 3.62
C VAL A 369 -20.83 40.78 4.90
N ARG A 370 -19.59 40.32 5.11
CA ARG A 370 -18.80 40.68 6.30
C ARG A 370 -18.61 42.18 6.46
N ASN A 371 -18.37 42.85 5.36
CA ASN A 371 -18.11 44.31 5.33
C ASN A 371 -19.38 45.15 5.17
N ASP A 372 -20.57 44.59 5.40
CA ASP A 372 -21.86 45.25 5.29
C ASP A 372 -22.16 45.87 3.89
N ASN A 373 -21.49 45.36 2.85
CA ASN A 373 -21.60 45.83 1.47
C ASN A 373 -22.53 44.96 0.61
N TYR A 374 -23.68 44.57 1.17
CA TYR A 374 -24.63 43.64 0.55
C TYR A 374 -25.89 44.29 -0.02
N GLU A 375 -26.03 45.64 0.02
CA GLU A 375 -27.21 46.40 -0.48
C GLU A 375 -26.98 46.98 -1.87
N ASN A 376 -25.97 46.55 -2.63
CA ASN A 376 -25.65 47.07 -3.95
C ASN A 376 -25.88 46.05 -5.08
N SER A 377 -25.95 46.55 -6.30
CA SER A 377 -26.21 45.73 -7.50
C SER A 377 -25.09 44.74 -7.83
N GLU A 378 -23.87 45.01 -7.39
CA GLU A 378 -22.71 44.10 -7.58
C GLU A 378 -22.88 42.85 -6.69
N PHE A 379 -23.29 43.05 -5.43
CA PHE A 379 -23.58 41.93 -4.54
C PHE A 379 -24.73 41.08 -5.09
N GLU A 380 -25.81 41.68 -5.49
CA GLU A 380 -26.99 40.94 -6.05
C GLU A 380 -26.56 40.10 -7.26
N ARG A 381 -25.77 40.66 -8.15
CA ARG A 381 -25.25 39.95 -9.33
C ARG A 381 -24.36 38.77 -8.94
N LYS A 382 -23.39 38.96 -8.03
CA LYS A 382 -22.46 37.91 -7.59
C LYS A 382 -23.22 36.83 -6.78
N TYR A 383 -24.08 37.23 -5.90
CA TYR A 383 -24.87 36.32 -5.07
C TYR A 383 -25.82 35.49 -5.92
N SER A 384 -26.57 36.06 -6.87
CA SER A 384 -27.40 35.32 -7.77
C SER A 384 -26.62 34.36 -8.64
N LYS A 385 -25.41 34.77 -9.11
CA LYS A 385 -24.53 33.91 -9.90
C LYS A 385 -24.05 32.71 -9.07
N ILE A 386 -23.59 32.89 -7.84
CA ILE A 386 -23.10 31.80 -7.00
C ILE A 386 -24.23 30.85 -6.58
N LYS A 387 -25.42 31.41 -6.29
CA LYS A 387 -26.62 30.63 -5.97
C LYS A 387 -27.07 29.75 -7.14
N ASN A 388 -26.98 30.23 -8.37
CA ASN A 388 -27.27 29.44 -9.57
C ASN A 388 -26.26 28.31 -9.81
N ILE A 389 -24.98 28.51 -9.41
CA ILE A 389 -23.91 27.51 -9.57
C ILE A 389 -24.02 26.42 -8.51
N LEU A 390 -24.19 26.78 -7.24
CA LEU A 390 -24.12 25.86 -6.10
C LEU A 390 -25.48 25.25 -5.73
N GLY A 391 -26.58 25.89 -6.10
CA GLY A 391 -27.92 25.49 -5.66
C GLY A 391 -28.29 26.07 -4.29
N GLU A 392 -29.58 25.94 -3.93
CA GLU A 392 -30.11 26.55 -2.68
C GLU A 392 -29.71 25.76 -1.43
N ASP A 393 -29.44 24.47 -1.55
CA ASP A 393 -29.11 23.57 -0.44
C ASP A 393 -27.61 23.55 -0.10
N ASP A 394 -26.78 24.37 -0.75
CA ASP A 394 -25.35 24.43 -0.48
C ASP A 394 -25.07 24.98 0.92
N ARG A 395 -24.22 24.26 1.67
CA ARG A 395 -23.87 24.57 3.07
C ARG A 395 -23.27 25.98 3.25
N ASP A 396 -22.37 26.36 2.37
CA ASP A 396 -21.71 27.67 2.44
C ASP A 396 -22.69 28.80 2.14
N LEU A 397 -23.59 28.60 1.16
CA LEU A 397 -24.63 29.57 0.86
C LEU A 397 -25.61 29.71 2.01
N PHE A 398 -25.98 28.59 2.66
CA PHE A 398 -26.81 28.64 3.85
C PHE A 398 -26.19 29.49 4.96
N LEU A 399 -24.89 29.38 5.19
CA LEU A 399 -24.18 30.23 6.16
C LEU A 399 -24.17 31.69 5.75
N VAL A 400 -23.96 31.98 4.45
CA VAL A 400 -24.08 33.37 3.92
C VAL A 400 -25.46 33.94 4.13
N ASP A 401 -26.51 33.14 3.89
CA ASP A 401 -27.93 33.57 4.10
C ASP A 401 -28.24 33.83 5.56
N MET A 402 -27.75 33.00 6.46
CA MET A 402 -27.89 33.24 7.91
C MET A 402 -27.23 34.56 8.33
N ASP A 403 -25.98 34.80 7.88
CA ASP A 403 -25.24 36.04 8.19
C ASP A 403 -25.99 37.28 7.66
N LEU A 404 -26.53 37.20 6.44
CA LEU A 404 -27.35 38.25 5.85
C LEU A 404 -28.63 38.55 6.68
N GLN A 405 -29.32 37.51 7.14
CA GLN A 405 -30.51 37.66 7.96
C GLN A 405 -30.20 38.30 9.31
N ILE A 406 -29.11 37.86 9.97
CA ILE A 406 -28.65 38.43 11.25
C ILE A 406 -28.33 39.91 11.09
N LYS A 407 -27.55 40.29 10.06
CA LYS A 407 -27.17 41.69 9.82
C LYS A 407 -28.32 42.57 9.46
N LYS A 408 -29.24 42.13 8.60
CA LYS A 408 -30.50 42.85 8.27
C LYS A 408 -31.40 43.03 9.50
N GLY A 409 -31.49 42.00 10.35
CA GLY A 409 -32.26 42.06 11.59
C GLY A 409 -31.71 43.09 12.59
N ARG A 410 -30.36 43.17 12.76
CA ARG A 410 -29.72 44.17 13.61
C ARG A 410 -29.90 45.59 13.09
N LYS A 411 -29.75 45.82 11.79
CA LYS A 411 -29.95 47.13 11.17
C LYS A 411 -31.38 47.65 11.32
N ASN A 412 -32.36 46.74 11.22
CA ASN A 412 -33.77 47.09 11.44
C ASN A 412 -34.12 47.36 12.93
N ALA A 413 -33.37 46.79 13.88
CA ALA A 413 -33.54 47.04 15.30
C ALA A 413 -32.92 48.38 15.74
N GLU A 414 -31.80 48.79 15.12
CA GLU A 414 -31.11 50.08 15.37
C GLU A 414 -31.84 51.26 14.71
N SER A 415 -32.67 51.01 13.70
CA SER A 415 -33.45 52.04 13.01
C SER A 415 -34.86 52.26 13.61
N ARG A 416 -35.18 51.55 14.69
CA ARG A 416 -36.39 51.74 15.52
C ARG A 416 -36.04 52.36 16.86
#